data_1b401fdb58c0e37a28778df611c6df53
#
_entry.id   1b401fdb58c0e37a28778df611c6df53
#
_cell.length_a   1.000
_cell.length_b   1.000
_cell.length_c   1.000
_cell.angle_alpha   90.00
_cell.angle_beta   90.00
_cell.angle_gamma   90.00
#
_symmetry.space_group_name_H-M   'P 1'
#
loop_
_entity.id
_entity.type
_entity.pdbx_description
1 polymer ?
#
loop_
_entity_poly.entity_id
_entity_poly.type
_entity_poly.pdbx_seq_one_letter_code
_entity_poly.pdbx_strand_id
1 'polypeptide(L)'
;MPVEIKRAYDKPSLSDGRRVLVDRLWPRGIKKEAARIDHWLKNLAPSDTLRKWYHASDNWIVFKKRYFKELSTPEASADLQTLYSLLNDHDRVTLIYSSRNVERNNAVALKELLDGMKKPPSSTGPARAMAVPRRIAKRRSS
;
A
#
# COMPACT_ATOMS: atom_id res chain seq x y z
N MET A 1 -5.15 13.22 0.61
CA MET A 1 -6.01 12.19 0.04
C MET A 1 -6.66 11.39 1.15
N PRO A 2 -7.94 11.06 1.04
CA PRO A 2 -8.61 10.33 2.12
C PRO A 2 -8.28 8.83 2.05
N VAL A 3 -7.18 8.47 2.66
CA VAL A 3 -6.76 7.07 2.79
C VAL A 3 -6.81 6.71 4.26
N GLU A 4 -7.50 5.63 4.58
CA GLU A 4 -7.54 5.10 5.93
C GLU A 4 -6.80 3.77 5.99
N ILE A 5 -6.48 3.33 7.19
CA ILE A 5 -5.91 2.00 7.40
C ILE A 5 -6.75 1.27 8.44
N LYS A 6 -6.78 -0.08 8.33
CA LYS A 6 -7.59 -0.88 9.23
C LYS A 6 -7.04 -2.30 9.27
N ARG A 7 -7.08 -2.93 10.44
CA ARG A 7 -6.66 -4.33 10.55
C ARG A 7 -7.67 -5.24 9.87
N ALA A 8 -7.17 -6.29 9.23
CA ALA A 8 -8.02 -7.29 8.60
C ALA A 8 -8.96 -7.97 9.60
N TYR A 9 -8.57 -7.99 10.86
CA TYR A 9 -9.34 -8.64 11.92
C TYR A 9 -10.42 -7.74 12.52
N ASP A 10 -10.43 -6.47 12.16
CA ASP A 10 -11.49 -5.57 12.57
C ASP A 10 -12.69 -5.72 11.64
N LYS A 11 -13.88 -5.49 12.18
CA LYS A 11 -15.12 -5.72 11.45
C LYS A 11 -15.21 -4.78 10.23
N PRO A 12 -15.51 -5.33 9.04
CA PRO A 12 -15.73 -4.48 7.86
C PRO A 12 -16.90 -3.52 8.07
N SER A 13 -16.81 -2.36 7.45
CA SER A 13 -17.84 -1.31 7.54
C SER A 13 -18.05 -0.69 6.17
N LEU A 14 -19.25 -0.24 5.89
CA LEU A 14 -19.55 0.47 4.66
C LEU A 14 -18.71 1.75 4.55
N SER A 15 -18.37 2.35 5.69
CA SER A 15 -17.55 3.56 5.71
C SER A 15 -16.11 3.30 5.30
N ASP A 16 -15.68 2.04 5.17
CA ASP A 16 -14.33 1.72 4.71
C ASP A 16 -14.13 2.07 3.23
N GLY A 17 -15.22 2.16 2.46
CA GLY A 17 -15.10 2.35 1.01
C GLY A 17 -14.47 1.13 0.37
N ARG A 18 -13.54 1.36 -0.56
CA ARG A 18 -12.82 0.25 -1.20
C ARG A 18 -11.78 -0.31 -0.23
N ARG A 19 -11.88 -1.60 0.03
CA ARG A 19 -10.97 -2.28 0.95
C ARG A 19 -9.88 -2.96 0.15
N VAL A 20 -8.63 -2.51 0.37
CA VAL A 20 -7.46 -2.95 -0.40
C VAL A 20 -6.48 -3.63 0.53
N LEU A 21 -6.30 -4.93 0.36
CA LEU A 21 -5.32 -5.69 1.15
C LEU A 21 -3.92 -5.43 0.58
N VAL A 22 -3.02 -4.98 1.45
CA VAL A 22 -1.65 -4.60 1.04
C VAL A 22 -0.59 -5.50 1.68
N ASP A 23 -1.00 -6.66 2.16
CA ASP A 23 -0.09 -7.69 2.67
C ASP A 23 0.20 -8.72 1.58
N ARG A 24 1.32 -9.43 1.72
CA ARG A 24 1.70 -10.45 0.74
C ARG A 24 0.88 -11.72 0.90
N LEU A 25 0.48 -12.05 2.13
CA LEU A 25 -0.27 -13.25 2.42
C LEU A 25 -1.69 -12.90 2.87
N TRP A 26 -2.62 -13.83 2.60
CA TRP A 26 -3.99 -13.67 3.07
C TRP A 26 -4.02 -13.75 4.60
N PRO A 27 -4.86 -12.91 5.26
CA PRO A 27 -4.94 -12.93 6.72
C PRO A 27 -5.38 -14.31 7.22
N ARG A 28 -4.61 -14.85 8.16
CA ARG A 28 -4.88 -16.18 8.69
C ARG A 28 -6.23 -16.22 9.40
N GLY A 29 -7.02 -17.24 9.06
CA GLY A 29 -8.29 -17.49 9.75
C GLY A 29 -9.46 -16.65 9.29
N ILE A 30 -9.28 -15.80 8.28
CA ILE A 30 -10.38 -14.95 7.80
C ILE A 30 -10.88 -15.49 6.46
N LYS A 31 -12.18 -15.80 6.41
CA LYS A 31 -12.80 -16.25 5.17
C LYS A 31 -12.95 -15.09 4.20
N LYS A 32 -12.89 -15.40 2.92
CA LYS A 32 -12.99 -14.42 1.85
C LYS A 32 -14.24 -13.56 1.99
N GLU A 33 -15.37 -14.20 2.24
CA GLU A 33 -16.66 -13.53 2.37
C GLU A 33 -16.69 -12.57 3.56
N ALA A 34 -16.02 -12.95 4.64
CA ALA A 34 -15.99 -12.13 5.84
C ALA A 34 -15.03 -10.95 5.72
N ALA A 35 -13.95 -11.12 4.96
CA ALA A 35 -12.94 -10.09 4.82
C ALA A 35 -13.38 -8.90 3.98
N ARG A 36 -14.28 -9.13 3.04
CA ARG A 36 -14.81 -8.08 2.16
C ARG A 36 -13.72 -7.29 1.46
N ILE A 37 -12.67 -7.99 1.00
CA ILE A 37 -11.56 -7.35 0.28
C ILE A 37 -11.98 -7.13 -1.17
N ASP A 38 -11.89 -5.88 -1.63
CA ASP A 38 -12.21 -5.53 -3.01
C ASP A 38 -11.02 -5.75 -3.93
N HIS A 39 -9.80 -5.49 -3.44
CA HIS A 39 -8.58 -5.68 -4.22
C HIS A 39 -7.47 -6.18 -3.32
N TRP A 40 -6.69 -7.12 -3.83
CA TRP A 40 -5.52 -7.62 -3.12
C TRP A 40 -4.29 -7.26 -3.94
N LEU A 41 -3.56 -6.23 -3.49
CA LEU A 41 -2.37 -5.72 -4.18
C LEU A 41 -1.12 -6.24 -3.47
N LYS A 42 -0.81 -7.51 -3.72
CA LYS A 42 0.28 -8.23 -3.02
C LYS A 42 1.64 -7.56 -3.15
N ASN A 43 1.89 -6.95 -4.30
CA ASN A 43 3.21 -6.38 -4.56
C ASN A 43 3.41 -5.04 -3.88
N LEU A 44 2.39 -4.53 -3.18
CA LEU A 44 2.56 -3.38 -2.30
C LEU A 44 3.08 -3.78 -0.93
N ALA A 45 3.19 -5.08 -0.63
CA ALA A 45 3.78 -5.53 0.61
C ALA A 45 5.31 -5.45 0.51
N PRO A 46 6.01 -5.20 1.64
CA PRO A 46 7.47 -5.28 1.63
C PRO A 46 7.91 -6.71 1.37
N SER A 47 9.14 -6.88 0.87
CA SER A 47 9.69 -8.19 0.65
C SER A 47 9.80 -8.95 1.98
N ASP A 48 9.83 -10.27 1.89
CA ASP A 48 10.00 -11.10 3.08
C ASP A 48 11.34 -10.80 3.77
N THR A 49 12.38 -10.56 2.98
CA THR A 49 13.70 -10.20 3.50
C THR A 49 13.63 -8.91 4.30
N LEU A 50 12.98 -7.89 3.76
CA LEU A 50 12.86 -6.60 4.45
C LEU A 50 12.00 -6.72 5.71
N ARG A 51 10.92 -7.49 5.64
CA ARG A 51 10.05 -7.70 6.78
C ARG A 51 10.80 -8.37 7.93
N LYS A 52 11.58 -9.41 7.63
CA LYS A 52 12.38 -10.10 8.64
C LYS A 52 13.45 -9.20 9.21
N TRP A 53 14.10 -8.40 8.35
CA TRP A 53 15.10 -7.46 8.80
C TRP A 53 14.50 -6.46 9.79
N TYR A 54 13.31 -5.96 9.50
CA TYR A 54 12.65 -4.99 10.38
C TYR A 54 12.34 -5.61 11.74
N HIS A 55 11.82 -6.85 11.75
CA HIS A 55 11.53 -7.52 13.01
C HIS A 55 12.77 -7.65 13.89
N ALA A 56 13.94 -7.85 13.29
CA ALA A 56 15.18 -8.00 14.04
C ALA A 56 15.77 -6.66 14.47
N SER A 57 15.64 -5.62 13.68
CA SER A 57 16.30 -4.33 13.91
C SER A 57 15.43 -3.30 14.59
N ASP A 58 14.12 -3.37 14.40
CA ASP A 58 13.13 -2.40 14.89
C ASP A 58 13.47 -0.94 14.46
N ASN A 59 14.15 -0.80 13.32
CA ASN A 59 14.54 0.52 12.82
C ASN A 59 13.51 1.02 11.79
N TRP A 60 12.52 1.74 12.29
CA TRP A 60 11.37 2.18 11.49
C TRP A 60 11.75 3.12 10.35
N ILE A 61 12.66 4.07 10.61
CA ILE A 61 13.06 5.05 9.60
C ILE A 61 13.73 4.37 8.43
N VAL A 62 14.67 3.45 8.71
CA VAL A 62 15.36 2.73 7.64
C VAL A 62 14.43 1.75 6.94
N PHE A 63 13.51 1.12 7.69
CA PHE A 63 12.51 0.26 7.09
C PHE A 63 11.70 1.02 6.03
N LYS A 64 11.21 2.22 6.37
CA LYS A 64 10.42 3.00 5.43
C LYS A 64 11.22 3.35 4.17
N LYS A 65 12.48 3.73 4.33
CA LYS A 65 13.34 4.06 3.18
C LYS A 65 13.49 2.86 2.24
N ARG A 66 13.74 1.68 2.81
CA ARG A 66 13.91 0.47 2.02
C ARG A 66 12.60 0.02 1.39
N TYR A 67 11.50 0.14 2.12
CA TYR A 67 10.19 -0.21 1.61
C TYR A 67 9.81 0.69 0.41
N PHE A 68 10.02 2.00 0.55
CA PHE A 68 9.71 2.93 -0.54
C PHE A 68 10.55 2.64 -1.78
N LYS A 69 11.79 2.21 -1.59
CA LYS A 69 12.63 1.79 -2.71
C LYS A 69 12.07 0.54 -3.39
N GLU A 70 11.59 -0.41 -2.60
CA GLU A 70 10.97 -1.61 -3.16
C GLU A 70 9.71 -1.30 -3.97
N LEU A 71 9.00 -0.24 -3.62
CA LEU A 71 7.80 0.16 -4.36
C LEU A 71 8.11 0.68 -5.76
N SER A 72 9.37 0.92 -6.08
CA SER A 72 9.77 1.35 -7.43
C SER A 72 10.05 0.18 -8.37
N THR A 73 9.96 -1.07 -7.90
CA THR A 73 10.09 -2.23 -8.78
C THR A 73 8.91 -2.30 -9.75
N PRO A 74 9.08 -2.94 -10.93
CA PRO A 74 7.98 -3.01 -11.90
C PRO A 74 6.69 -3.61 -11.34
N GLU A 75 6.80 -4.70 -10.57
CA GLU A 75 5.63 -5.35 -10.00
C GLU A 75 4.91 -4.46 -9.00
N ALA A 76 5.67 -3.82 -8.12
CA ALA A 76 5.09 -2.92 -7.13
C ALA A 76 4.53 -1.67 -7.79
N SER A 77 5.22 -1.16 -8.82
CA SER A 77 4.74 0.02 -9.54
C SER A 77 3.39 -0.24 -10.22
N ALA A 78 3.19 -1.43 -10.77
CA ALA A 78 1.92 -1.79 -11.40
C ALA A 78 0.79 -1.78 -10.36
N ASP A 79 1.02 -2.38 -9.20
CA ASP A 79 0.03 -2.37 -8.13
C ASP A 79 -0.20 -0.96 -7.59
N LEU A 80 0.85 -0.15 -7.52
CA LEU A 80 0.75 1.22 -7.06
C LEU A 80 -0.11 2.05 -8.03
N GLN A 81 0.02 1.83 -9.33
CA GLN A 81 -0.82 2.49 -10.33
C GLN A 81 -2.29 2.10 -10.14
N THR A 82 -2.55 0.84 -9.85
CA THR A 82 -3.91 0.39 -9.55
C THR A 82 -4.44 1.15 -8.32
N LEU A 83 -3.63 1.27 -7.28
CA LEU A 83 -4.04 2.00 -6.07
C LEU A 83 -4.33 3.47 -6.39
N TYR A 84 -3.49 4.11 -7.19
CA TYR A 84 -3.72 5.51 -7.58
C TYR A 84 -5.05 5.66 -8.33
N SER A 85 -5.37 4.72 -9.21
CA SER A 85 -6.66 4.74 -9.91
C SER A 85 -7.82 4.63 -8.94
N LEU A 86 -7.70 3.76 -7.95
CA LEU A 86 -8.75 3.61 -6.94
C LEU A 86 -8.92 4.90 -6.13
N LEU A 87 -7.82 5.56 -5.80
CA LEU A 87 -7.88 6.81 -5.04
C LEU A 87 -8.51 7.94 -5.87
N ASN A 88 -8.31 7.93 -7.19
CA ASN A 88 -8.94 8.91 -8.07
C ASN A 88 -10.42 8.66 -8.28
N ASP A 89 -10.82 7.39 -8.33
CA ASP A 89 -12.18 7.00 -8.73
C ASP A 89 -13.15 6.88 -7.56
N HIS A 90 -12.65 6.81 -6.33
CA HIS A 90 -13.48 6.55 -5.16
C HIS A 90 -13.21 7.56 -4.04
N ASP A 91 -14.28 7.92 -3.34
CA ASP A 91 -14.18 8.90 -2.26
C ASP A 91 -13.42 8.37 -1.05
N ARG A 92 -13.41 7.05 -0.88
CA ARG A 92 -12.84 6.45 0.31
C ARG A 92 -12.15 5.13 -0.01
N VAL A 93 -10.90 5.00 0.43
CA VAL A 93 -10.11 3.78 0.27
C VAL A 93 -9.50 3.46 1.63
N THR A 94 -9.60 2.21 2.04
CA THR A 94 -9.00 1.74 3.29
C THR A 94 -7.99 0.65 2.98
N LEU A 95 -6.75 0.85 3.44
CA LEU A 95 -5.68 -0.13 3.29
C LEU A 95 -5.81 -1.14 4.43
N ILE A 96 -5.89 -2.42 4.07
CA ILE A 96 -6.09 -3.50 5.04
C ILE A 96 -4.78 -4.24 5.26
N TYR A 97 -4.47 -4.52 6.51
CA TYR A 97 -3.23 -5.19 6.91
C TYR A 97 -3.51 -6.14 8.07
N SER A 98 -2.59 -7.07 8.33
CA SER A 98 -2.76 -8.08 9.39
C SER A 98 -1.93 -7.82 10.64
N SER A 99 -0.89 -6.99 10.56
CA SER A 99 0.04 -6.78 11.66
C SER A 99 -0.66 -6.44 12.97
N ARG A 100 -0.13 -6.93 14.08
CA ARG A 100 -0.63 -6.57 15.40
C ARG A 100 -0.16 -5.16 15.80
N ASN A 101 0.95 -4.70 15.24
CA ASN A 101 1.45 -3.36 15.51
C ASN A 101 0.67 -2.38 14.64
N VAL A 102 -0.26 -1.64 15.25
CA VAL A 102 -1.13 -0.72 14.52
C VAL A 102 -0.46 0.63 14.26
N GLU A 103 0.68 0.88 14.87
CA GLU A 103 1.37 2.17 14.71
C GLU A 103 2.50 2.11 13.69
N ARG A 104 3.12 0.93 13.49
CA ARG A 104 4.26 0.77 12.59
C ARG A 104 4.10 -0.52 11.79
N ASN A 105 3.58 -0.39 10.60
CA ASN A 105 3.42 -1.52 9.68
C ASN A 105 3.47 -1.00 8.26
N ASN A 106 3.40 -1.92 7.29
CA ASN A 106 3.47 -1.54 5.87
C ASN A 106 2.34 -0.60 5.45
N ALA A 107 1.14 -0.79 5.98
CA ALA A 107 0.02 0.09 5.62
C ALA A 107 0.22 1.50 6.17
N VAL A 108 0.76 1.63 7.39
CA VAL A 108 1.09 2.94 7.96
C VAL A 108 2.13 3.64 7.08
N ALA A 109 3.19 2.93 6.68
CA ALA A 109 4.22 3.52 5.83
C ALA A 109 3.65 3.95 4.48
N LEU A 110 2.80 3.11 3.89
CA LEU A 110 2.19 3.43 2.61
C LEU A 110 1.26 4.64 2.73
N LYS A 111 0.48 4.71 3.81
CA LYS A 111 -0.38 5.87 4.04
C LYS A 111 0.44 7.14 4.19
N GLU A 112 1.56 7.10 4.91
CA GLU A 112 2.44 8.25 5.03
C GLU A 112 2.93 8.73 3.66
N LEU A 113 3.31 7.79 2.80
CA LEU A 113 3.75 8.13 1.45
C LEU A 113 2.62 8.81 0.67
N LEU A 114 1.43 8.26 0.73
CA LEU A 114 0.28 8.80 0.01
C LEU A 114 -0.16 10.16 0.56
N ASP A 115 -0.13 10.32 1.88
CA ASP A 115 -0.50 11.59 2.51
C ASP A 115 0.47 12.71 2.16
N GLY A 116 1.70 12.36 1.81
CA GLY A 116 2.69 13.33 1.35
C GLY A 116 2.42 13.86 -0.04
N MET A 117 1.49 13.27 -0.76
CA MET A 117 1.09 13.71 -2.09
C MET A 117 -0.16 14.60 -2.00
N LYS A 118 -0.21 15.68 -2.77
CA LYS A 118 -1.40 16.53 -2.78
C LYS A 118 -2.56 15.85 -3.47
N LYS A 119 -2.26 15.06 -4.49
CA LYS A 119 -3.22 14.20 -5.18
C LYS A 119 -2.46 13.06 -5.83
N PRO A 120 -3.12 11.90 -6.09
CA PRO A 120 -2.41 10.79 -6.70
C PRO A 120 -1.98 11.13 -8.13
N PRO A 121 -0.83 10.60 -8.56
CA PRO A 121 -0.43 10.73 -9.96
C PRO A 121 -1.47 10.09 -10.88
N SER A 122 -1.57 10.62 -12.09
CA SER A 122 -2.46 10.02 -13.08
C SER A 122 -1.96 8.61 -13.45
N SER A 123 -2.86 7.66 -13.54
CA SER A 123 -2.49 6.30 -13.94
C SER A 123 -2.07 6.24 -15.41
N THR A 124 -2.39 7.26 -16.18
CA THR A 124 -1.97 7.36 -17.59
C THR A 124 -0.73 8.22 -17.75
N GLY A 125 -0.27 8.87 -16.67
CA GLY A 125 0.90 9.73 -16.73
C GLY A 125 2.18 8.92 -16.79
N PRO A 126 3.22 9.46 -17.39
CA PRO A 126 4.55 8.88 -17.29
C PRO A 126 5.07 9.17 -15.92
N ALA A 127 4.99 8.87 -15.27
CA ALA A 127 5.26 9.15 -14.06
C ALA A 127 6.20 9.91 -13.41
N ARG A 128 6.05 10.35 -13.77
CA ARG A 128 6.64 11.03 -13.23
C ARG A 128 7.09 11.24 -12.20
N ALA A 129 6.92 11.09 -11.86
CA ALA A 129 7.44 11.14 -11.15
C ALA A 129 7.85 11.20 -10.11
N MET A 130 7.75 11.01 -9.84
CA MET A 130 8.13 10.96 -9.07
C MET A 130 8.56 10.99 -8.47
N ALA A 131 8.36 11.00 -8.39
CA ALA A 131 8.72 10.81 -8.12
C ALA A 131 8.81 10.49 -7.72
N VAL A 132 8.44 10.16 -7.64
CA VAL A 132 8.60 9.77 -7.73
C VAL A 132 8.84 9.49 -7.99
N PRO A 133 8.73 9.27 -8.08
CA PRO A 133 9.00 8.96 -8.72
C PRO A 133 9.35 8.60 -9.21
N ARG A 134 9.20 8.18 -9.66
CA ARG A 134 9.57 7.66 -10.56
C ARG A 134 9.80 7.49 -11.12
N ARG A 135 9.53 7.25 -11.16
CA ARG A 135 9.69 6.86 -12.00
C ARG A 135 9.51 6.68 -12.44
N ILE A 136 9.17 6.55 -12.18
CA ILE A 136 9.10 6.22 -12.90
C ILE A 136 9.05 6.18 -13.43
N ALA A 137 8.62 6.02 -13.44
CA ALA A 137 8.72 5.91 -14.24
C ALA A 137 8.81 5.81 -14.67
N LYS A 138 8.70 5.54 -14.95
CA LYS A 138 8.92 5.31 -15.61
C LYS A 138 8.85 5.30 -16.14
N ARG A 139 8.51 5.08 -16.19
CA ARG A 139 8.58 4.87 -16.76
C ARG A 139 8.49 5.05 -17.32
N ARG A 140 8.14 4.94 -17.34
CA ARG A 140 8.17 4.92 -17.80
C ARG A 140 7.99 5.18 -18.17
N SER A 141 7.66 5.17 -17.99
CA SER A 141 7.62 5.27 -18.28
C SER A 141 7.48 5.40 -18.19
N SER A 142 7.15 5.32 -18.25
CA SER A 142 7.17 5.34 -18.32
C SER A 142 7.06 5.40 -18.19
#